data_b43a929822517ee2cfecfe557f368f9c
#
_entry.id   b43a929822517ee2cfecfe557f368f9c
#
_cell.length_a   1.000
_cell.length_b   1.000
_cell.length_c   1.000
_cell.angle_alpha   90.00
_cell.angle_beta   90.00
_cell.angle_gamma   90.00
#
_symmetry.space_group_name_H-M   'P 1'
#
loop_
_entity.id
_entity.type
_entity.pdbx_description
1 polymer ?
#
loop_
_entity_poly.entity_id
_entity_poly.type
_entity_poly.pdbx_seq_one_letter_code
_entity_poly.pdbx_strand_id
1 'polypeptide(L)'
;MKLANVSWGWTPIPEDMPHGDSLIRIADQIRELGFEGVDYLGTPEALDEFFTEEACRALGDHSRSIGLEPNVFVFQDASWNDACSEKREDSVRHFEKAAQAAKWIGCRIVSTLVPMPCGA
;
A
#
# COMPACT_ATOMS: atom_id res chain seq x y z
N MET A 1 -12.52 16.49 12.08
CA MET A 1 -12.40 15.06 11.68
C MET A 1 -11.51 14.99 10.45
N LYS A 2 -10.49 14.17 10.50
CA LYS A 2 -9.59 13.97 9.36
C LYS A 2 -10.14 12.86 8.47
N LEU A 3 -10.21 13.10 7.16
CA LEU A 3 -10.65 12.12 6.19
C LEU A 3 -9.42 11.60 5.41
N ALA A 4 -9.33 10.28 5.27
CA ALA A 4 -8.34 9.61 4.46
C ALA A 4 -9.00 8.95 3.25
N ASN A 5 -8.21 8.74 2.19
CA ASN A 5 -8.63 7.97 1.03
C ASN A 5 -7.58 6.93 0.70
N VAL A 6 -8.01 5.85 0.07
CA VAL A 6 -7.13 4.76 -0.34
C VAL A 6 -6.53 5.03 -1.72
N SER A 7 -5.30 4.59 -1.93
CA SER A 7 -4.58 4.79 -3.19
C SER A 7 -5.07 3.92 -4.35
N TRP A 8 -6.04 3.05 -4.11
CA TRP A 8 -6.59 2.17 -5.11
C TRP A 8 -7.71 2.84 -5.93
N GLY A 9 -7.76 2.54 -7.22
CA GLY A 9 -8.84 3.01 -8.09
C GLY A 9 -8.68 4.43 -8.65
N TRP A 10 -7.55 5.06 -8.44
CA TRP A 10 -7.25 6.36 -9.02
C TRP A 10 -6.77 6.23 -10.46
N THR A 11 -7.50 6.79 -11.38
CA THR A 11 -7.20 6.80 -12.82
C THR A 11 -7.51 8.18 -13.43
N PRO A 12 -6.97 8.52 -14.60
CA PRO A 12 -6.04 7.72 -15.39
C PRO A 12 -4.58 7.92 -14.95
N ILE A 13 -3.85 6.82 -14.82
CA ILE A 13 -2.40 6.84 -14.67
C ILE A 13 -1.83 6.25 -15.96
N PRO A 14 -0.83 6.87 -16.59
CA PRO A 14 -0.17 6.30 -17.76
C PRO A 14 0.39 4.90 -17.44
N GLU A 15 0.15 3.93 -18.33
CA GLU A 15 0.59 2.54 -18.13
C GLU A 15 2.12 2.41 -18.07
N ASP A 16 2.85 3.33 -18.70
CA ASP A 16 4.31 3.37 -18.72
C ASP A 16 4.92 4.15 -17.56
N MET A 17 4.10 4.71 -16.68
CA MET A 17 4.59 5.45 -15.53
C MET A 17 5.15 4.49 -14.46
N PRO A 18 6.38 4.72 -13.94
CA PRO A 18 6.91 3.95 -12.83
C PRO A 18 5.95 3.94 -11.63
N HIS A 19 5.84 2.82 -10.94
CA HIS A 19 4.85 2.65 -9.86
C HIS A 19 5.02 3.69 -8.74
N GLY A 20 6.26 3.98 -8.35
CA GLY A 20 6.54 4.99 -7.33
C GLY A 20 6.05 6.38 -7.72
N ASP A 21 6.24 6.77 -8.98
CA ASP A 21 5.75 8.05 -9.51
C ASP A 21 4.23 8.08 -9.58
N SER A 22 3.61 6.94 -9.89
CA SER A 22 2.16 6.79 -9.88
C SER A 22 1.58 7.02 -8.49
N LEU A 23 2.20 6.47 -7.45
CA LEU A 23 1.74 6.65 -6.06
C LEU A 23 1.90 8.10 -5.60
N ILE A 24 2.99 8.76 -5.97
CA ILE A 24 3.20 10.19 -5.69
C ILE A 24 2.11 11.04 -6.35
N ARG A 25 1.80 10.77 -7.61
CA ARG A 25 0.72 11.45 -8.33
C ARG A 25 -0.65 11.21 -7.69
N ILE A 26 -0.92 9.98 -7.27
CA ILE A 26 -2.15 9.64 -6.55
C ILE A 26 -2.24 10.41 -5.24
N ALA A 27 -1.15 10.49 -4.48
CA ALA A 27 -1.09 11.28 -3.25
C ALA A 27 -1.44 12.75 -3.50
N ASP A 28 -0.87 13.36 -4.54
CA ASP A 28 -1.17 14.73 -4.93
C ASP A 28 -2.67 14.92 -5.25
N GLN A 29 -3.26 14.00 -6.02
CA GLN A 29 -4.68 14.05 -6.38
C GLN A 29 -5.59 13.91 -5.14
N ILE A 30 -5.26 13.00 -4.24
CA ILE A 30 -6.00 12.82 -2.97
C ILE A 30 -5.96 14.11 -2.16
N ARG A 31 -4.79 14.74 -2.09
CA ARG A 31 -4.65 16.02 -1.36
C ARG A 31 -5.42 17.16 -2.02
N GLU A 32 -5.39 17.25 -3.33
CA GLU A 32 -6.14 18.27 -4.09
C GLU A 32 -7.64 18.19 -3.84
N LEU A 33 -8.18 17.00 -3.60
CA LEU A 33 -9.59 16.81 -3.25
C LEU A 33 -9.91 17.14 -1.78
N GLY A 34 -8.93 17.55 -0.99
CA GLY A 34 -9.13 17.99 0.38
C GLY A 34 -8.99 16.93 1.45
N PHE A 35 -8.56 15.71 1.10
CA PHE A 35 -8.25 14.69 2.10
C PHE A 35 -6.99 15.05 2.89
N GLU A 36 -6.92 14.60 4.13
CA GLU A 36 -5.79 14.84 5.04
C GLU A 36 -5.00 13.57 5.35
N GLY A 37 -5.48 12.42 4.91
CA GLY A 37 -4.83 11.13 5.10
C GLY A 37 -4.89 10.27 3.85
N VAL A 38 -4.00 9.28 3.77
CA VAL A 38 -3.92 8.32 2.68
C VAL A 38 -3.64 6.93 3.21
N ASP A 39 -4.31 5.94 2.62
CA ASP A 39 -4.07 4.53 2.84
C ASP A 39 -3.44 3.96 1.57
N TYR A 40 -2.22 3.43 1.69
CA TYR A 40 -1.51 2.83 0.57
C TYR A 40 -1.79 1.34 0.45
N LEU A 41 -2.00 0.87 -0.77
CA LEU A 41 -2.24 -0.52 -1.07
C LEU A 41 -0.98 -1.18 -1.63
N GLY A 42 -0.66 -2.37 -1.13
CA GLY A 42 0.42 -3.20 -1.64
C GLY A 42 -0.01 -4.65 -1.84
N THR A 43 0.65 -5.32 -2.78
CA THR A 43 0.55 -6.75 -3.05
C THR A 43 1.92 -7.39 -2.88
N PRO A 44 2.02 -8.74 -2.78
CA PRO A 44 3.33 -9.41 -2.70
C PRO A 44 4.27 -9.02 -3.84
N GLU A 45 3.77 -8.95 -5.06
CA GLU A 45 4.56 -8.57 -6.24
C GLU A 45 5.05 -7.12 -6.12
N ALA A 46 4.17 -6.22 -5.70
CA ALA A 46 4.50 -4.80 -5.55
C ALA A 46 5.54 -4.56 -4.45
N LEU A 47 5.55 -5.39 -3.38
CA LEU A 47 6.53 -5.26 -2.30
C LEU A 47 7.97 -5.44 -2.80
N ASP A 48 8.19 -6.41 -3.67
CA ASP A 48 9.52 -6.68 -4.19
C ASP A 48 9.95 -5.70 -5.29
N GLU A 49 9.02 -5.23 -6.11
CA GLU A 49 9.32 -4.38 -7.26
C GLU A 49 9.37 -2.89 -6.90
N PHE A 50 8.49 -2.42 -6.03
CA PHE A 50 8.23 -0.99 -5.86
C PHE A 50 8.44 -0.46 -4.44
N PHE A 51 8.15 -1.27 -3.43
CA PHE A 51 8.22 -0.84 -2.04
C PHE A 51 9.60 -1.08 -1.42
N THR A 52 10.64 -0.60 -2.08
CA THR A 52 11.99 -0.55 -1.52
C THR A 52 12.06 0.49 -0.39
N GLU A 53 13.07 0.41 0.47
CA GLU A 53 13.23 1.39 1.55
C GLU A 53 13.29 2.82 1.02
N GLU A 54 14.07 3.06 -0.02
CA GLU A 54 14.21 4.38 -0.64
C GLU A 54 12.87 4.90 -1.17
N ALA A 55 12.15 4.09 -1.95
CA ALA A 55 10.87 4.47 -2.52
C ALA A 55 9.81 4.70 -1.43
N CYS A 56 9.76 3.86 -0.41
CA CYS A 56 8.83 4.02 0.71
C CYS A 56 9.09 5.31 1.51
N ARG A 57 10.35 5.61 1.81
CA ARG A 57 10.72 6.84 2.51
C ARG A 57 10.38 8.07 1.67
N ALA A 58 10.69 8.06 0.38
CA ALA A 58 10.35 9.15 -0.54
C ALA A 58 8.83 9.38 -0.60
N LEU A 59 8.04 8.31 -0.69
CA LEU A 59 6.58 8.39 -0.71
C LEU A 59 6.02 8.98 0.60
N GLY A 60 6.51 8.51 1.73
CA GLY A 60 6.12 9.03 3.04
C GLY A 60 6.47 10.49 3.24
N ASP A 61 7.69 10.88 2.87
CA ASP A 61 8.16 12.27 2.97
C ASP A 61 7.37 13.20 2.05
N HIS A 62 7.12 12.78 0.81
CA HIS A 62 6.28 13.52 -0.12
C HIS A 62 4.87 13.73 0.43
N SER A 63 4.24 12.66 0.90
CA SER A 63 2.88 12.72 1.47
C SER A 63 2.81 13.74 2.59
N ARG A 64 3.71 13.66 3.57
CA ARG A 64 3.76 14.61 4.68
C ARG A 64 4.05 16.04 4.23
N SER A 65 4.91 16.23 3.23
CA SER A 65 5.26 17.55 2.70
C SER A 65 4.07 18.30 2.11
N ILE A 66 3.07 17.58 1.58
CA ILE A 66 1.84 18.16 1.03
C ILE A 66 0.69 18.18 2.04
N GLY A 67 0.93 17.81 3.29
CA GLY A 67 -0.08 17.78 4.34
C GLY A 67 -1.01 16.56 4.29
N LEU A 68 -0.53 15.45 3.73
CA LEU A 68 -1.25 14.19 3.63
C LEU A 68 -0.59 13.15 4.53
N GLU A 69 -1.27 12.75 5.61
CA GLU A 69 -0.73 11.80 6.58
C GLU A 69 -0.87 10.35 6.09
N PRO A 70 0.23 9.59 5.92
CA PRO A 70 0.15 8.15 5.72
C PRO A 70 -0.50 7.49 6.92
N ASN A 71 -1.55 6.70 6.73
CA ASN A 71 -2.33 6.15 7.83
C ASN A 71 -2.25 4.61 7.86
N VAL A 72 -2.82 3.95 6.87
CA VAL A 72 -2.85 2.48 6.79
C VAL A 72 -2.07 2.01 5.57
N PHE A 73 -1.29 0.96 5.74
CA PHE A 73 -0.79 0.16 4.63
C PHE A 73 -1.71 -1.05 4.49
N VAL A 74 -2.51 -1.06 3.45
CA VAL A 74 -3.44 -2.15 3.15
C VAL A 74 -2.70 -3.19 2.34
N PHE A 75 -2.46 -4.35 2.94
CA PHE A 75 -1.75 -5.45 2.30
C PHE A 75 -2.72 -6.51 1.81
N GLN A 76 -2.71 -6.78 0.52
CA GLN A 76 -3.58 -7.76 -0.10
C GLN A 76 -2.77 -8.96 -0.56
N ASP A 77 -2.94 -10.10 0.11
CA ASP A 77 -2.32 -11.37 -0.23
C ASP A 77 -3.38 -12.48 -0.19
N ALA A 78 -3.59 -13.13 -1.34
CA ALA A 78 -4.55 -14.22 -1.46
C ALA A 78 -4.07 -15.54 -0.84
N SER A 79 -2.79 -15.64 -0.48
CA SER A 79 -2.18 -16.89 -0.01
C SER A 79 -2.59 -17.29 1.41
N TRP A 80 -3.17 -16.39 2.20
CA TRP A 80 -3.54 -16.63 3.59
C TRP A 80 -4.44 -17.86 3.79
N ASN A 81 -5.37 -18.08 2.86
CA ASN A 81 -6.34 -19.16 2.91
C ASN A 81 -6.03 -20.28 1.92
N ASP A 82 -4.82 -20.35 1.41
CA ASP A 82 -4.43 -21.42 0.51
C ASP A 82 -4.41 -22.77 1.24
N ALA A 83 -4.84 -23.83 0.58
CA ALA A 83 -4.78 -25.18 1.11
C ALA A 83 -3.35 -25.68 1.27
N CYS A 84 -2.41 -25.13 0.50
CA CYS A 84 -0.99 -25.46 0.57
C CYS A 84 -0.35 -24.72 1.77
N SER A 85 0.22 -25.49 2.71
CA SER A 85 0.87 -24.93 3.90
C SER A 85 2.06 -24.04 3.56
N GLU A 86 2.81 -24.37 2.52
CA GLU A 86 3.96 -23.62 2.05
C GLU A 86 3.54 -22.20 1.58
N LYS A 87 2.43 -22.07 0.87
CA LYS A 87 1.90 -20.79 0.48
C LYS A 87 1.43 -19.95 1.68
N ARG A 88 0.86 -20.59 2.70
CA ARG A 88 0.50 -19.90 3.95
C ARG A 88 1.74 -19.39 4.69
N GLU A 89 2.83 -20.15 4.68
CA GLU A 89 4.11 -19.70 5.25
C GLU A 89 4.69 -18.52 4.46
N ASP A 90 4.58 -18.54 3.14
CA ASP A 90 4.97 -17.41 2.30
C ASP A 90 4.18 -16.14 2.65
N SER A 91 2.89 -16.25 2.95
CA SER A 91 2.07 -15.13 3.39
C SER A 91 2.60 -14.47 4.66
N VAL A 92 3.13 -15.23 5.61
CA VAL A 92 3.75 -14.67 6.82
C VAL A 92 4.97 -13.83 6.45
N ARG A 93 5.83 -14.35 5.57
CA ARG A 93 7.00 -13.60 5.07
C ARG A 93 6.61 -12.34 4.32
N HIS A 94 5.58 -12.42 3.47
CA HIS A 94 5.05 -11.26 2.77
C HIS A 94 4.49 -10.21 3.74
N PHE A 95 3.82 -10.63 4.78
CA PHE A 95 3.29 -9.71 5.80
C PHE A 95 4.42 -9.00 6.56
N GLU A 96 5.50 -9.68 6.88
CA GLU A 96 6.67 -9.07 7.49
C GLU A 96 7.27 -7.97 6.61
N LYS A 97 7.38 -8.22 5.30
CA LYS A 97 7.80 -7.22 4.32
C LYS A 97 6.82 -6.04 4.24
N ALA A 98 5.53 -6.32 4.26
CA ALA A 98 4.50 -5.27 4.26
C ALA A 98 4.58 -4.39 5.52
N ALA A 99 4.81 -4.99 6.68
CA ALA A 99 5.01 -4.26 7.92
C ALA A 99 6.26 -3.37 7.86
N GLN A 100 7.32 -3.85 7.24
CA GLN A 100 8.54 -3.07 7.05
C GLN A 100 8.32 -1.90 6.07
N ALA A 101 7.62 -2.13 4.96
CA ALA A 101 7.24 -1.07 4.01
C ALA A 101 6.38 0.00 4.70
N ALA A 102 5.38 -0.40 5.46
CA ALA A 102 4.54 0.50 6.25
C ALA A 102 5.38 1.38 7.19
N LYS A 103 6.35 0.79 7.87
CA LYS A 103 7.28 1.52 8.75
C LYS A 103 8.10 2.57 7.99
N TRP A 104 8.62 2.23 6.83
CA TRP A 104 9.39 3.15 6.00
C TRP A 104 8.55 4.31 5.46
N ILE A 105 7.30 4.03 5.06
CA ILE A 105 6.37 5.08 4.62
C ILE A 105 5.93 5.96 5.80
N GLY A 106 5.84 5.38 6.98
CA GLY A 106 5.33 6.05 8.19
C GLY A 106 3.86 5.78 8.44
N CYS A 107 3.29 4.70 7.87
CA CYS A 107 1.96 4.22 8.20
C CYS A 107 1.94 3.66 9.62
N ARG A 108 0.85 3.93 10.35
CA ARG A 108 0.68 3.47 11.74
C ARG A 108 0.10 2.08 11.83
N ILE A 109 -0.62 1.64 10.81
CA ILE A 109 -1.41 0.42 10.81
C ILE A 109 -1.07 -0.35 9.54
N VAL A 110 -0.91 -1.67 9.67
CA VAL A 110 -0.94 -2.60 8.55
C VAL A 110 -2.24 -3.36 8.64
N SER A 111 -3.03 -3.28 7.58
CA SER A 111 -4.27 -4.04 7.44
C SER A 111 -4.09 -5.11 6.38
N THR A 112 -4.60 -6.28 6.61
CA THR A 112 -4.64 -7.34 5.60
C THR A 112 -6.07 -7.68 5.22
N LEU A 113 -6.29 -7.92 3.94
CA LEU A 113 -7.55 -8.44 3.44
C LEU A 113 -7.44 -9.97 3.39
N VAL A 114 -8.28 -10.63 4.16
CA VAL A 114 -8.42 -12.09 4.08
C VAL A 114 -9.39 -12.40 2.95
N PRO A 115 -8.94 -13.00 1.85
CA PRO A 115 -9.84 -13.33 0.76
C PRO A 115 -10.87 -14.36 1.20
N MET A 116 -12.08 -14.23 0.70
CA MET A 116 -13.10 -15.24 0.89
C MET A 116 -12.63 -16.56 0.29
N PRO A 117 -12.86 -17.71 0.93
CA PRO A 117 -12.51 -18.99 0.35
C PRO A 117 -13.21 -19.14 -1.00
N CYS A 118 -12.45 -19.45 -2.05
CA CYS A 118 -13.03 -19.74 -3.34
C CYS A 118 -13.94 -20.97 -3.24
N GLY A 119 -15.17 -20.86 -3.68
CA GLY A 119 -16.11 -21.97 -3.68
C GLY A 119 -16.92 -22.14 -2.38
N ALA A 120 -16.88 -21.15 -1.53
CA ALA A 120 -17.80 -21.11 -0.39
C ALA A 120 -19.17 -20.59 -0.80
#